data_894857d7b53a02c97e2c0ef3a36b1a10
#
_entry.id   894857d7b53a02c97e2c0ef3a36b1a10
#
_cell.length_a   1.000
_cell.length_b   1.000
_cell.length_c   1.000
_cell.angle_alpha   90.00
_cell.angle_beta   90.00
_cell.angle_gamma   90.00
#
_symmetry.space_group_name_H-M   'P 1'
#
loop_
_entity.id
_entity.type
_entity.pdbx_description
1 polymer ?
#
loop_
_entity_poly.entity_id
_entity_poly.type
_entity_poly.pdbx_seq_one_letter_code
_entity_poly.pdbx_strand_id
1 'polypeptide(L)'
;MQVYLDYGRRIENIRREMAARDLDALVGTRTVSLSYVAGAFIPWRSAVVVTKDGFAGLVTLLIDSERMKDESWMKDIFPYAPLPGMDLCDLVVHLLKEHGLEQGRIGVELGHSPRGNTGYLFATEYDLLRKALPGATFVNALEIVDRVSYVKEPGEIKLLRQAAAMADAAMECVRDALHVGISETEIAGIGEMELRRLGSEYHWAITGSSEVASGRRTAFAMNGTTQPTQKIVQKGENIIADFHPLYQLYYSDLAHNFILGKPTREQEKLADAYVQTAETIVSSFRAGNRVGDVHKAVMEKVTALGYAPFTIPSFGHGLGVCGHEWYPAIIDNDEFRHVVLEENTVEVAFLAISVPGVGGMRLECPVLVTPSGGEMLCRTPLSLTVVEG
;
A
#
# COMPACT_ATOMS: atom_id res chain seq x y z
N MET A 1 7.76 6.69 21.74
CA MET A 1 8.98 7.45 21.33
C MET A 1 8.70 7.95 19.92
N GLN A 2 8.78 9.26 19.69
CA GLN A 2 8.53 9.82 18.35
C GLN A 2 9.63 9.31 17.40
N VAL A 3 9.24 8.75 16.27
CA VAL A 3 10.17 8.29 15.24
C VAL A 3 10.56 9.49 14.38
N TYR A 4 11.86 9.70 14.21
CA TYR A 4 12.37 10.75 13.33
C TYR A 4 12.32 10.30 11.87
N LEU A 5 11.74 11.13 11.01
CA LEU A 5 11.73 11.02 9.56
C LEU A 5 12.41 12.24 8.95
N ASP A 6 13.26 12.04 7.96
CA ASP A 6 14.01 13.11 7.31
C ASP A 6 13.29 13.66 6.07
N TYR A 7 12.29 14.48 6.32
CA TYR A 7 11.52 15.11 5.24
C TYR A 7 12.37 16.01 4.33
N GLY A 8 13.39 16.67 4.87
CA GLY A 8 14.33 17.48 4.07
C GLY A 8 15.03 16.62 3.03
N ARG A 9 15.51 15.46 3.43
CA ARG A 9 16.12 14.47 2.52
C ARG A 9 15.13 13.96 1.48
N ARG A 10 13.84 13.77 1.83
CA ARG A 10 12.81 13.37 0.87
C ARG A 10 12.63 14.40 -0.23
N ILE A 11 12.53 15.69 0.13
CA ILE A 11 12.46 16.78 -0.84
C ILE A 11 13.70 16.81 -1.73
N GLU A 12 14.89 16.65 -1.17
CA GLU A 12 16.11 16.60 -1.97
C GLU A 12 16.16 15.42 -2.94
N ASN A 13 15.69 14.26 -2.52
CA ASN A 13 15.58 13.08 -3.40
C ASN A 13 14.57 13.32 -4.53
N ILE A 14 13.40 13.92 -4.23
CA ILE A 14 12.40 14.31 -5.25
C ILE A 14 13.05 15.28 -6.26
N ARG A 15 13.79 16.27 -5.80
CA ARG A 15 14.49 17.22 -6.67
C ARG A 15 15.53 16.56 -7.58
N ARG A 16 16.25 15.54 -7.09
CA ARG A 16 17.17 14.76 -7.94
C ARG A 16 16.44 13.99 -9.03
N GLU A 17 15.31 13.38 -8.69
CA GLU A 17 14.48 12.70 -9.68
C GLU A 17 13.85 13.67 -10.69
N MET A 18 13.46 14.87 -10.24
CA MET A 18 13.02 15.95 -11.12
C MET A 18 14.13 16.37 -12.07
N ALA A 19 15.34 16.62 -11.56
CA ALA A 19 16.50 17.04 -12.37
C ALA A 19 16.87 15.97 -13.43
N ALA A 20 16.80 14.68 -13.07
CA ALA A 20 17.05 13.59 -14.03
C ALA A 20 16.04 13.55 -15.20
N ARG A 21 14.89 14.23 -15.05
CA ARG A 21 13.81 14.32 -16.05
C ARG A 21 13.64 15.73 -16.62
N ASP A 22 14.57 16.62 -16.32
CA ASP A 22 14.54 18.03 -16.74
C ASP A 22 13.22 18.72 -16.35
N LEU A 23 12.82 18.57 -15.08
CA LEU A 23 11.62 19.19 -14.51
C LEU A 23 11.97 20.38 -13.63
N ASP A 24 11.22 21.47 -13.77
CA ASP A 24 11.35 22.67 -12.95
C ASP A 24 10.50 22.60 -11.68
N ALA A 25 9.37 21.88 -11.72
CA ALA A 25 8.51 21.63 -10.57
C ALA A 25 7.79 20.28 -10.68
N LEU A 26 7.34 19.78 -9.52
CA LEU A 26 6.42 18.67 -9.35
C LEU A 26 5.16 19.15 -8.65
N VAL A 27 3.99 18.87 -9.21
CA VAL A 27 2.68 19.02 -8.56
C VAL A 27 2.15 17.63 -8.24
N GLY A 28 2.31 17.22 -7.00
CA GLY A 28 1.84 15.92 -6.48
C GLY A 28 0.44 16.04 -5.90
N THR A 29 -0.50 15.21 -6.37
CA THR A 29 -1.90 15.24 -5.92
C THR A 29 -2.40 13.91 -5.41
N ARG A 30 -1.66 12.81 -5.63
CA ARG A 30 -2.01 11.48 -5.11
C ARG A 30 -1.90 11.43 -3.59
N THR A 31 -2.72 10.61 -2.95
CA THR A 31 -2.69 10.41 -1.50
C THR A 31 -1.30 9.97 -1.02
N VAL A 32 -0.61 9.08 -1.74
CA VAL A 32 0.76 8.67 -1.42
C VAL A 32 1.72 9.84 -1.46
N SER A 33 1.63 10.70 -2.48
CA SER A 33 2.50 11.86 -2.64
C SER A 33 2.25 12.91 -1.55
N LEU A 34 0.97 13.15 -1.23
CA LEU A 34 0.58 14.04 -0.14
C LEU A 34 1.11 13.53 1.20
N SER A 35 0.85 12.29 1.56
CA SER A 35 1.30 11.70 2.83
C SER A 35 2.82 11.64 2.93
N TYR A 36 3.51 11.23 1.87
CA TYR A 36 4.97 11.09 1.85
C TYR A 36 5.69 12.43 1.95
N VAL A 37 5.20 13.46 1.24
CA VAL A 37 5.81 14.79 1.19
C VAL A 37 5.39 15.63 2.40
N ALA A 38 4.09 15.70 2.72
CA ALA A 38 3.63 16.56 3.81
C ALA A 38 3.77 15.95 5.20
N GLY A 39 3.92 14.63 5.31
CA GLY A 39 4.06 13.94 6.60
C GLY A 39 2.82 14.02 7.49
N ALA A 40 1.64 14.20 6.88
CA ALA A 40 0.36 14.27 7.57
C ALA A 40 -0.73 13.56 6.78
N PHE A 41 -1.77 13.11 7.45
CA PHE A 41 -2.95 12.54 6.79
C PHE A 41 -3.78 13.66 6.17
N ILE A 42 -3.99 13.60 4.84
CA ILE A 42 -4.71 14.62 4.08
C ILE A 42 -5.88 13.97 3.33
N PRO A 43 -7.08 13.98 3.92
CA PRO A 43 -8.27 13.31 3.34
C PRO A 43 -8.91 14.09 2.20
N TRP A 44 -8.68 15.40 2.14
CA TRP A 44 -9.31 16.29 1.17
C TRP A 44 -8.44 16.49 -0.06
N ARG A 45 -9.09 16.86 -1.16
CA ARG A 45 -8.36 17.22 -2.38
C ARG A 45 -7.28 18.25 -2.05
N SER A 46 -6.04 17.98 -2.35
CA SER A 46 -4.89 18.83 -2.02
C SER A 46 -3.79 18.64 -3.05
N ALA A 47 -2.78 19.48 -3.01
CA ALA A 47 -1.58 19.35 -3.83
C ALA A 47 -0.33 19.72 -3.05
N VAL A 48 0.76 19.00 -3.24
CA VAL A 48 2.10 19.45 -2.88
C VAL A 48 2.78 19.99 -4.12
N VAL A 49 3.47 21.13 -3.97
CA VAL A 49 4.27 21.75 -5.03
C VAL A 49 5.71 21.75 -4.59
N VAL A 50 6.57 21.03 -5.31
CA VAL A 50 8.02 21.00 -5.08
C VAL A 50 8.71 21.63 -6.28
N THR A 51 9.60 22.59 -6.07
CA THR A 51 10.31 23.27 -7.15
C THR A 51 11.82 22.95 -7.15
N LYS A 52 12.48 23.14 -8.26
CA LYS A 52 13.91 22.86 -8.42
C LYS A 52 14.81 23.72 -7.53
N ASP A 53 14.36 24.88 -7.11
CA ASP A 53 15.08 25.79 -6.20
C ASP A 53 14.94 25.40 -4.72
N GLY A 54 14.13 24.40 -4.41
CA GLY A 54 14.00 23.81 -3.07
C GLY A 54 12.76 24.24 -2.31
N PHE A 55 11.86 25.02 -2.90
CA PHE A 55 10.57 25.28 -2.29
C PHE A 55 9.74 23.99 -2.22
N ALA A 56 8.99 23.83 -1.13
CA ALA A 56 7.99 22.78 -0.95
C ALA A 56 6.78 23.36 -0.22
N GLY A 57 5.64 23.47 -0.92
CA GLY A 57 4.39 24.02 -0.40
C GLY A 57 3.24 23.02 -0.46
N LEU A 58 2.35 23.12 0.51
CA LEU A 58 1.10 22.34 0.59
C LEU A 58 -0.10 23.25 0.30
N VAL A 59 -0.83 22.95 -0.76
CA VAL A 59 -2.14 23.56 -1.05
C VAL A 59 -3.22 22.62 -0.51
N THR A 60 -3.97 23.05 0.49
CA THR A 60 -4.97 22.21 1.18
C THR A 60 -6.28 22.94 1.38
N LEU A 61 -7.38 22.19 1.58
CA LEU A 61 -8.69 22.79 1.82
C LEU A 61 -8.68 23.63 3.09
N LEU A 62 -9.29 24.82 3.05
CA LEU A 62 -9.28 25.79 4.13
C LEU A 62 -9.68 25.21 5.49
N ILE A 63 -10.70 24.35 5.53
CA ILE A 63 -11.18 23.75 6.78
C ILE A 63 -10.13 22.82 7.46
N ASP A 64 -9.13 22.38 6.72
CA ASP A 64 -8.09 21.44 7.21
C ASP A 64 -6.76 22.17 7.51
N SER A 65 -6.65 23.44 7.13
CA SER A 65 -5.38 24.17 7.18
C SER A 65 -4.79 24.30 8.58
N GLU A 66 -5.62 24.51 9.62
CA GLU A 66 -5.15 24.62 11.00
C GLU A 66 -4.59 23.29 11.51
N ARG A 67 -5.26 22.19 11.19
CA ARG A 67 -4.76 20.85 11.52
C ARG A 67 -3.44 20.57 10.81
N MET A 68 -3.30 20.98 9.54
CA MET A 68 -2.06 20.81 8.79
C MET A 68 -0.88 21.60 9.39
N LYS A 69 -1.13 22.79 9.94
CA LYS A 69 -0.10 23.56 10.65
C LYS A 69 0.42 22.85 11.91
N ASP A 70 -0.42 22.03 12.54
CA ASP A 70 -0.08 21.29 13.75
C ASP A 70 0.58 19.92 13.43
N GLU A 71 0.03 19.19 12.46
CA GLU A 71 0.43 17.81 12.16
C GLU A 71 1.54 17.69 11.11
N SER A 72 1.60 18.60 10.12
CA SER A 72 2.61 18.56 9.06
C SER A 72 3.93 19.21 9.49
N TRP A 73 5.05 18.68 9.00
CA TRP A 73 6.34 19.36 9.12
C TRP A 73 6.48 20.58 8.21
N MET A 74 5.63 20.69 7.16
CA MET A 74 5.65 21.78 6.18
C MET A 74 5.20 23.09 6.82
N LYS A 75 5.89 24.18 6.48
CA LYS A 75 5.56 25.52 6.97
C LYS A 75 4.76 26.33 5.96
N ASP A 76 5.00 26.07 4.69
CA ASP A 76 4.36 26.78 3.58
C ASP A 76 3.04 26.07 3.21
N ILE A 77 1.98 26.46 3.93
CA ILE A 77 0.63 25.90 3.81
C ILE A 77 -0.31 26.95 3.25
N PHE A 78 -0.93 26.65 2.12
CA PHE A 78 -1.79 27.55 1.33
C PHE A 78 -3.22 27.04 1.36
N PRO A 79 -4.09 27.64 2.17
CA PRO A 79 -5.49 27.22 2.26
C PRO A 79 -6.28 27.66 1.04
N TYR A 80 -6.90 26.73 0.34
CA TYR A 80 -7.81 27.02 -0.75
C TYR A 80 -9.28 26.85 -0.33
N ALA A 81 -10.19 27.51 -1.06
CA ALA A 81 -11.63 27.31 -0.94
C ALA A 81 -12.24 27.15 -2.35
N PRO A 82 -13.37 26.44 -2.50
CA PRO A 82 -14.01 26.25 -3.81
C PRO A 82 -14.74 27.53 -4.26
N LEU A 83 -13.97 28.61 -4.40
CA LEU A 83 -14.43 29.95 -4.82
C LEU A 83 -13.59 30.42 -6.00
N PRO A 84 -14.14 31.23 -6.92
CA PRO A 84 -13.39 31.78 -8.05
C PRO A 84 -12.12 32.54 -7.61
N GLY A 85 -10.98 32.21 -8.20
CA GLY A 85 -9.68 32.79 -7.85
C GLY A 85 -9.04 32.25 -6.57
N MET A 86 -9.68 31.30 -5.91
CA MET A 86 -9.20 30.70 -4.67
C MET A 86 -9.30 29.16 -4.65
N ASP A 87 -9.54 28.55 -5.78
CA ASP A 87 -9.61 27.09 -5.83
C ASP A 87 -8.19 26.44 -5.83
N LEU A 88 -8.14 25.12 -5.77
CA LEU A 88 -6.89 24.38 -5.76
C LEU A 88 -5.98 24.75 -6.95
N CYS A 89 -6.55 24.79 -8.15
CA CYS A 89 -5.78 25.10 -9.36
C CYS A 89 -5.30 26.54 -9.38
N ASP A 90 -6.11 27.49 -8.92
CA ASP A 90 -5.73 28.91 -8.82
C ASP A 90 -4.49 29.08 -7.93
N LEU A 91 -4.46 28.43 -6.76
CA LEU A 91 -3.33 28.52 -5.82
C LEU A 91 -2.10 27.77 -6.34
N VAL A 92 -2.25 26.62 -6.99
CA VAL A 92 -1.15 25.93 -7.65
C VAL A 92 -0.53 26.81 -8.74
N VAL A 93 -1.36 27.44 -9.59
CA VAL A 93 -0.91 28.38 -10.62
C VAL A 93 -0.22 29.60 -10.01
N HIS A 94 -0.76 30.14 -8.91
CA HIS A 94 -0.14 31.25 -8.19
C HIS A 94 1.27 30.90 -7.73
N LEU A 95 1.45 29.76 -7.05
CA LEU A 95 2.76 29.29 -6.59
C LEU A 95 3.75 29.09 -7.74
N LEU A 96 3.30 28.46 -8.82
CA LEU A 96 4.16 28.26 -9.99
C LEU A 96 4.63 29.59 -10.60
N LYS A 97 3.78 30.63 -10.62
CA LYS A 97 4.14 31.97 -11.09
C LYS A 97 5.09 32.68 -10.12
N GLU A 98 4.86 32.60 -8.82
CA GLU A 98 5.77 33.17 -7.80
C GLU A 98 7.20 32.64 -7.94
N HIS A 99 7.34 31.38 -8.39
CA HIS A 99 8.65 30.76 -8.66
C HIS A 99 9.13 30.93 -10.12
N GLY A 100 8.48 31.78 -10.92
CA GLY A 100 8.91 32.12 -12.30
C GLY A 100 8.78 30.96 -13.28
N LEU A 101 7.78 30.08 -13.07
CA LEU A 101 7.62 28.83 -13.82
C LEU A 101 6.54 28.89 -14.91
N GLU A 102 6.18 30.11 -15.39
CA GLU A 102 5.20 30.29 -16.47
C GLU A 102 5.62 29.70 -17.82
N GLN A 103 6.92 29.46 -17.99
CA GLN A 103 7.54 28.79 -19.14
C GLN A 103 8.19 27.47 -18.74
N GLY A 104 7.96 27.01 -17.50
CA GLY A 104 8.64 25.86 -16.90
C GLY A 104 8.14 24.54 -17.45
N ARG A 105 8.94 23.50 -17.23
CA ARG A 105 8.57 22.10 -17.46
C ARG A 105 8.09 21.50 -16.14
N ILE A 106 6.78 21.26 -16.05
CA ILE A 106 6.09 20.93 -14.79
C ILE A 106 5.63 19.47 -14.83
N GLY A 107 6.12 18.69 -13.89
CA GLY A 107 5.65 17.33 -13.64
C GLY A 107 4.31 17.33 -12.92
N VAL A 108 3.36 16.55 -13.40
CA VAL A 108 2.03 16.34 -12.80
C VAL A 108 1.70 14.86 -12.74
N GLU A 109 0.85 14.45 -11.84
CA GLU A 109 0.50 13.03 -11.64
C GLU A 109 -0.71 12.63 -12.47
N LEU A 110 -0.44 12.32 -13.76
CA LEU A 110 -1.46 11.86 -14.72
C LEU A 110 -1.58 10.34 -14.63
N GLY A 111 -2.72 9.86 -14.13
CA GLY A 111 -2.94 8.43 -13.97
C GLY A 111 -3.61 7.77 -15.16
N HIS A 112 -3.05 6.65 -15.59
CA HIS A 112 -3.73 5.62 -16.35
C HIS A 112 -3.26 4.27 -15.80
N SER A 113 -3.84 3.86 -14.67
CA SER A 113 -3.46 2.60 -14.05
C SER A 113 -4.67 1.96 -13.38
N PRO A 114 -4.91 0.66 -13.55
CA PRO A 114 -5.88 -0.09 -12.75
C PRO A 114 -5.49 -0.20 -11.27
N ARG A 115 -4.37 0.37 -10.90
CA ARG A 115 -3.70 0.24 -9.61
C ARG A 115 -4.30 1.15 -8.54
N GLY A 116 -5.57 1.16 -8.31
CA GLY A 116 -6.30 1.64 -7.14
C GLY A 116 -5.90 2.92 -6.39
N ASN A 117 -4.73 3.50 -6.68
CA ASN A 117 -4.28 4.74 -6.03
C ASN A 117 -5.20 5.89 -6.39
N THR A 118 -5.56 6.67 -5.37
CA THR A 118 -6.47 7.79 -5.51
C THR A 118 -5.72 9.11 -5.60
N GLY A 119 -6.38 10.11 -6.16
CA GLY A 119 -5.88 11.48 -6.15
C GLY A 119 -5.07 11.89 -7.38
N TYR A 120 -5.06 11.12 -8.46
CA TYR A 120 -4.51 11.58 -9.73
C TYR A 120 -5.09 12.94 -10.13
N LEU A 121 -4.32 13.72 -10.88
CA LEU A 121 -4.80 14.99 -11.40
C LEU A 121 -5.98 14.73 -12.35
N PHE A 122 -7.13 15.35 -12.07
CA PHE A 122 -8.31 15.20 -12.91
C PHE A 122 -8.11 15.91 -14.26
N ALA A 123 -8.76 15.40 -15.32
CA ALA A 123 -8.67 16.00 -16.65
C ALA A 123 -9.06 17.48 -16.65
N THR A 124 -10.10 17.85 -15.91
CA THR A 124 -10.53 19.26 -15.76
C THR A 124 -9.49 20.12 -15.06
N GLU A 125 -8.82 19.63 -14.02
CA GLU A 125 -7.73 20.33 -13.35
C GLU A 125 -6.53 20.51 -14.27
N TYR A 126 -6.17 19.46 -15.01
CA TYR A 126 -5.09 19.52 -16.00
C TYR A 126 -5.36 20.57 -17.09
N ASP A 127 -6.59 20.65 -17.61
CA ASP A 127 -6.99 21.65 -18.59
C ASP A 127 -6.98 23.08 -18.01
N LEU A 128 -7.38 23.25 -16.74
CA LEU A 128 -7.31 24.54 -16.05
C LEU A 128 -5.85 25.01 -15.88
N LEU A 129 -4.95 24.14 -15.44
CA LEU A 129 -3.52 24.46 -15.31
C LEU A 129 -2.91 24.86 -16.65
N ARG A 130 -3.16 24.08 -17.72
CA ARG A 130 -2.67 24.39 -19.08
C ARG A 130 -3.20 25.71 -19.63
N LYS A 131 -4.47 26.00 -19.37
CA LYS A 131 -5.09 27.26 -19.78
C LYS A 131 -4.52 28.47 -19.05
N ALA A 132 -4.23 28.31 -17.75
CA ALA A 132 -3.69 29.38 -16.91
C ALA A 132 -2.18 29.63 -17.13
N LEU A 133 -1.44 28.63 -17.60
CA LEU A 133 0.01 28.66 -17.88
C LEU A 133 0.28 28.16 -19.31
N PRO A 134 -0.13 28.92 -20.35
CA PRO A 134 -0.03 28.45 -21.73
C PRO A 134 1.40 28.32 -22.25
N GLY A 135 2.38 28.93 -21.57
CA GLY A 135 3.80 28.81 -21.89
C GLY A 135 4.50 27.63 -21.23
N ALA A 136 3.91 27.05 -20.20
CA ALA A 136 4.47 25.91 -19.49
C ALA A 136 4.24 24.58 -20.23
N THR A 137 5.16 23.65 -20.04
CA THR A 137 5.01 22.28 -20.55
C THR A 137 4.66 21.34 -19.39
N PHE A 138 3.48 20.75 -19.41
CA PHE A 138 3.05 19.76 -18.42
C PHE A 138 3.34 18.34 -18.92
N VAL A 139 4.03 17.55 -18.08
CA VAL A 139 4.41 16.17 -18.39
C VAL A 139 3.99 15.23 -17.28
N ASN A 140 3.74 13.97 -17.61
CA ASN A 140 3.47 12.96 -16.59
C ASN A 140 4.74 12.67 -15.76
N ALA A 141 4.62 12.82 -14.46
CA ALA A 141 5.69 12.63 -13.50
C ALA A 141 5.27 11.66 -12.36
N LEU A 142 4.33 10.77 -12.65
CA LEU A 142 3.73 9.83 -11.73
C LEU A 142 4.75 9.03 -10.91
N GLU A 143 5.87 8.64 -11.55
CA GLU A 143 6.86 7.75 -10.94
C GLU A 143 7.80 8.44 -9.95
N ILE A 144 7.84 9.77 -9.87
CA ILE A 144 8.87 10.46 -9.07
C ILE A 144 8.76 10.07 -7.60
N VAL A 145 7.58 10.24 -7.01
CA VAL A 145 7.39 9.90 -5.60
C VAL A 145 7.51 8.40 -5.37
N ASP A 146 6.97 7.58 -6.28
CA ASP A 146 7.07 6.12 -6.19
C ASP A 146 8.53 5.63 -6.13
N ARG A 147 9.42 6.21 -6.96
CA ARG A 147 10.85 5.88 -6.95
C ARG A 147 11.57 6.35 -5.70
N VAL A 148 11.23 7.55 -5.22
CA VAL A 148 11.86 8.10 -4.01
C VAL A 148 11.42 7.37 -2.75
N SER A 149 10.15 6.97 -2.66
CA SER A 149 9.60 6.22 -1.52
C SER A 149 9.94 4.72 -1.53
N TYR A 150 10.46 4.21 -2.63
CA TYR A 150 10.75 2.79 -2.80
C TYR A 150 11.74 2.26 -1.73
N VAL A 151 12.89 2.90 -1.56
CA VAL A 151 13.87 2.54 -0.53
C VAL A 151 13.52 3.27 0.77
N LYS A 152 13.23 2.52 1.82
CA LYS A 152 12.77 3.05 3.10
C LYS A 152 13.94 3.55 3.96
N GLU A 153 13.77 4.69 4.60
CA GLU A 153 14.70 5.14 5.64
C GLU A 153 14.50 4.34 6.95
N PRO A 154 15.49 4.29 7.85
CA PRO A 154 15.38 3.51 9.09
C PRO A 154 14.18 3.88 9.96
N GLY A 155 13.72 5.13 9.91
CA GLY A 155 12.52 5.60 10.59
C GLY A 155 11.25 4.96 10.03
N GLU A 156 11.13 4.88 8.71
CA GLU A 156 10.00 4.23 8.04
C GLU A 156 9.92 2.74 8.37
N ILE A 157 11.06 2.04 8.34
CA ILE A 157 11.13 0.62 8.70
C ILE A 157 10.64 0.38 10.15
N LYS A 158 10.96 1.29 11.08
CA LYS A 158 10.45 1.19 12.46
C LYS A 158 8.93 1.34 12.53
N LEU A 159 8.36 2.26 11.76
CA LEU A 159 6.91 2.47 11.72
C LEU A 159 6.20 1.27 11.08
N LEU A 160 6.73 0.74 9.98
CA LEU A 160 6.23 -0.46 9.34
C LEU A 160 6.26 -1.68 10.27
N ARG A 161 7.35 -1.86 11.04
CA ARG A 161 7.42 -2.91 12.08
C ARG A 161 6.38 -2.70 13.19
N GLN A 162 6.11 -1.47 13.58
CA GLN A 162 5.08 -1.17 14.57
C GLN A 162 3.69 -1.51 14.04
N ALA A 163 3.38 -1.12 12.80
CA ALA A 163 2.12 -1.47 12.16
C ALA A 163 1.98 -2.99 11.99
N ALA A 164 3.04 -3.70 11.59
CA ALA A 164 3.05 -5.17 11.50
C ALA A 164 2.75 -5.84 12.87
N ALA A 165 3.35 -5.34 13.94
CA ALA A 165 3.09 -5.87 15.29
C ALA A 165 1.63 -5.64 15.76
N MET A 166 0.99 -4.57 15.28
CA MET A 166 -0.44 -4.34 15.55
C MET A 166 -1.31 -5.34 14.79
N ALA A 167 -0.97 -5.66 13.54
CA ALA A 167 -1.66 -6.68 12.77
C ALA A 167 -1.50 -8.08 13.40
N ASP A 168 -0.30 -8.43 13.88
CA ASP A 168 -0.06 -9.68 14.63
C ASP A 168 -1.00 -9.79 15.85
N ALA A 169 -1.13 -8.73 16.65
CA ALA A 169 -2.00 -8.73 17.81
C ALA A 169 -3.48 -8.88 17.45
N ALA A 170 -3.93 -8.24 16.35
CA ALA A 170 -5.28 -8.43 15.85
C ALA A 170 -5.54 -9.87 15.42
N MET A 171 -4.57 -10.53 14.74
CA MET A 171 -4.67 -11.95 14.38
C MET A 171 -4.72 -12.88 15.60
N GLU A 172 -3.97 -12.58 16.64
CA GLU A 172 -4.04 -13.33 17.91
C GLU A 172 -5.42 -13.22 18.56
N CYS A 173 -5.99 -12.01 18.65
CA CYS A 173 -7.34 -11.78 19.16
C CYS A 173 -8.40 -12.51 18.34
N VAL A 174 -8.29 -12.47 17.01
CA VAL A 174 -9.20 -13.21 16.10
C VAL A 174 -9.09 -14.71 16.35
N ARG A 175 -7.88 -15.28 16.37
CA ARG A 175 -7.68 -16.71 16.63
C ARG A 175 -8.36 -17.15 17.92
N ASP A 176 -8.19 -16.37 18.99
CA ASP A 176 -8.69 -16.72 20.33
C ASP A 176 -10.23 -16.59 20.45
N ALA A 177 -10.85 -15.81 19.56
CA ALA A 177 -12.29 -15.60 19.51
C ALA A 177 -13.01 -16.52 18.52
N LEU A 178 -12.30 -17.21 17.62
CA LEU A 178 -12.92 -18.04 16.60
C LEU A 178 -13.69 -19.21 17.21
N HIS A 179 -14.94 -19.37 16.83
CA HIS A 179 -15.83 -20.49 17.18
C HIS A 179 -16.88 -20.73 16.11
N VAL A 180 -17.48 -21.91 16.09
CA VAL A 180 -18.62 -22.20 15.21
C VAL A 180 -19.80 -21.31 15.57
N GLY A 181 -20.36 -20.63 14.58
CA GLY A 181 -21.49 -19.70 14.80
C GLY A 181 -21.09 -18.23 14.83
N ILE A 182 -19.80 -17.90 14.82
CA ILE A 182 -19.35 -16.51 14.66
C ILE A 182 -19.60 -16.02 13.24
N SER A 183 -19.94 -14.76 13.05
CA SER A 183 -20.08 -14.15 11.71
C SER A 183 -18.76 -13.54 11.21
N GLU A 184 -18.61 -13.36 9.90
CA GLU A 184 -17.45 -12.69 9.30
C GLU A 184 -17.33 -11.24 9.82
N THR A 185 -18.46 -10.54 10.03
CA THR A 185 -18.46 -9.16 10.59
C THR A 185 -18.04 -9.11 12.04
N GLU A 186 -18.32 -10.12 12.86
CA GLU A 186 -17.82 -10.22 14.23
C GLU A 186 -16.30 -10.44 14.25
N ILE A 187 -15.80 -11.32 13.37
CA ILE A 187 -14.34 -11.55 13.21
C ILE A 187 -13.64 -10.22 12.86
N ALA A 188 -14.17 -9.49 11.87
CA ALA A 188 -13.63 -8.18 11.49
C ALA A 188 -13.65 -7.20 12.66
N GLY A 189 -14.78 -7.09 13.36
CA GLY A 189 -14.95 -6.18 14.50
C GLY A 189 -13.99 -6.48 15.66
N ILE A 190 -13.68 -7.75 15.92
CA ILE A 190 -12.71 -8.17 16.96
C ILE A 190 -11.30 -7.68 16.60
N GLY A 191 -10.84 -7.92 15.38
CA GLY A 191 -9.54 -7.45 14.93
C GLY A 191 -9.46 -5.94 14.91
N GLU A 192 -10.45 -5.25 14.37
CA GLU A 192 -10.51 -3.78 14.32
C GLU A 192 -10.52 -3.13 15.71
N MET A 193 -11.21 -3.72 16.68
CA MET A 193 -11.18 -3.26 18.06
C MET A 193 -9.75 -3.30 18.62
N GLU A 194 -9.04 -4.39 18.41
CA GLU A 194 -7.66 -4.52 18.89
C GLU A 194 -6.72 -3.53 18.18
N LEU A 195 -6.85 -3.37 16.87
CA LEU A 195 -6.08 -2.36 16.14
C LEU A 195 -6.28 -0.96 16.72
N ARG A 196 -7.53 -0.57 17.02
CA ARG A 196 -7.85 0.72 17.64
C ARG A 196 -7.28 0.84 19.04
N ARG A 197 -7.37 -0.21 19.85
CA ARG A 197 -6.80 -0.24 21.20
C ARG A 197 -5.29 -0.01 21.19
N LEU A 198 -4.60 -0.49 20.17
CA LEU A 198 -3.17 -0.31 19.98
C LEU A 198 -2.77 1.01 19.33
N GLY A 199 -3.74 1.83 18.90
CA GLY A 199 -3.51 3.15 18.34
C GLY A 199 -3.45 3.20 16.81
N SER A 200 -4.00 2.19 16.11
CA SER A 200 -4.18 2.27 14.65
C SER A 200 -5.04 3.47 14.30
N GLU A 201 -4.56 4.28 13.38
CA GLU A 201 -5.24 5.47 12.90
C GLU A 201 -6.43 5.07 12.03
N TYR A 202 -7.44 5.96 11.96
CA TYR A 202 -8.50 5.81 11.00
C TYR A 202 -7.98 6.21 9.64
N HIS A 203 -8.07 5.34 8.67
CA HIS A 203 -7.80 5.75 7.31
C HIS A 203 -9.09 5.89 6.50
N TRP A 204 -9.12 6.92 5.70
CA TRP A 204 -10.23 7.27 4.82
C TRP A 204 -10.16 6.51 3.49
N ALA A 205 -9.43 5.42 3.43
CA ALA A 205 -9.10 4.79 2.18
C ALA A 205 -10.08 3.70 1.78
N ILE A 206 -10.00 3.36 0.51
CA ILE A 206 -10.94 2.54 -0.26
C ILE A 206 -10.94 1.08 0.18
N THR A 207 -9.84 0.58 0.71
CA THR A 207 -9.66 -0.84 1.05
C THR A 207 -10.10 -1.20 2.46
N GLY A 208 -10.78 -0.38 3.20
CA GLY A 208 -11.21 -0.73 4.55
C GLY A 208 -10.07 -1.17 5.49
N SER A 209 -10.36 -1.34 6.78
CA SER A 209 -9.38 -1.79 7.77
C SER A 209 -9.26 -3.32 7.85
N SER A 210 -10.17 -4.05 7.24
CA SER A 210 -10.22 -5.50 7.32
C SER A 210 -10.97 -6.15 6.16
N GLU A 211 -10.48 -7.31 5.75
CA GLU A 211 -11.16 -8.23 4.87
C GLU A 211 -11.35 -9.56 5.59
N VAL A 212 -12.54 -10.14 5.52
CA VAL A 212 -12.81 -11.47 6.08
C VAL A 212 -13.67 -12.29 5.12
N ALA A 213 -13.20 -13.50 4.84
CA ALA A 213 -13.94 -14.48 4.05
C ALA A 213 -13.97 -15.82 4.77
N SER A 214 -15.07 -16.56 4.63
CA SER A 214 -15.18 -17.91 5.16
C SER A 214 -15.82 -18.89 4.19
N GLY A 215 -15.47 -20.18 4.30
CA GLY A 215 -15.96 -21.26 3.48
C GLY A 215 -15.75 -21.01 1.98
N ARG A 216 -16.82 -21.16 1.16
CA ARG A 216 -16.72 -20.94 -0.28
C ARG A 216 -16.25 -19.54 -0.69
N ARG A 217 -16.43 -18.55 0.19
CA ARG A 217 -16.02 -17.16 -0.09
C ARG A 217 -14.50 -17.01 -0.12
N THR A 218 -13.76 -17.87 0.56
CA THR A 218 -12.28 -17.88 0.50
C THR A 218 -11.77 -18.27 -0.89
N ALA A 219 -12.59 -18.94 -1.70
CA ALA A 219 -12.26 -19.37 -3.06
C ALA A 219 -13.02 -18.57 -4.14
N PHE A 220 -13.46 -17.36 -3.85
CA PHE A 220 -13.97 -16.46 -4.88
C PHE A 220 -12.88 -16.18 -5.92
N ALA A 221 -13.33 -15.99 -7.15
CA ALA A 221 -12.47 -15.91 -8.31
C ALA A 221 -11.19 -15.13 -8.03
N MET A 222 -10.07 -15.82 -8.00
CA MET A 222 -8.73 -15.28 -7.72
C MET A 222 -8.58 -14.61 -6.36
N ASN A 223 -9.46 -14.93 -5.38
CA ASN A 223 -9.34 -14.46 -4.01
C ASN A 223 -9.23 -12.92 -3.88
N GLY A 224 -10.10 -12.23 -4.62
CA GLY A 224 -10.17 -10.77 -4.58
C GLY A 224 -10.57 -10.21 -3.21
N THR A 225 -10.54 -8.91 -3.09
CA THR A 225 -10.99 -8.17 -1.90
C THR A 225 -12.33 -8.69 -1.39
N THR A 226 -12.38 -9.14 -0.16
CA THR A 226 -13.56 -9.81 0.41
C THR A 226 -14.07 -9.07 1.63
N GLN A 227 -15.08 -8.23 1.42
CA GLN A 227 -15.78 -7.55 2.51
C GLN A 227 -16.42 -8.56 3.46
N PRO A 228 -16.25 -8.41 4.79
CA PRO A 228 -16.94 -9.25 5.77
C PRO A 228 -18.46 -9.11 5.65
N THR A 229 -19.18 -10.21 5.82
CA THR A 229 -20.65 -10.27 5.75
C THR A 229 -21.23 -10.90 7.01
N GLN A 230 -22.58 -10.95 7.08
CA GLN A 230 -23.29 -11.67 8.14
C GLN A 230 -23.25 -13.20 7.96
N LYS A 231 -22.43 -13.72 7.04
CA LYS A 231 -22.26 -15.17 6.90
C LYS A 231 -21.72 -15.77 8.20
N ILE A 232 -22.40 -16.78 8.67
CA ILE A 232 -22.02 -17.55 9.85
C ILE A 232 -21.02 -18.63 9.46
N VAL A 233 -19.90 -18.67 10.16
CA VAL A 233 -18.84 -19.65 9.95
C VAL A 233 -19.26 -21.02 10.47
N GLN A 234 -18.99 -22.04 9.65
CA GLN A 234 -19.34 -23.44 9.95
C GLN A 234 -18.07 -24.26 10.25
N LYS A 235 -18.24 -25.35 10.95
CA LYS A 235 -17.16 -26.33 11.19
C LYS A 235 -16.60 -26.86 9.88
N GLY A 236 -15.27 -26.91 9.76
CA GLY A 236 -14.55 -27.38 8.56
C GLY A 236 -14.37 -26.31 7.49
N GLU A 237 -14.83 -25.08 7.70
CA GLU A 237 -14.61 -23.99 6.75
C GLU A 237 -13.26 -23.33 6.93
N ASN A 238 -12.57 -23.05 5.81
CA ASN A 238 -11.44 -22.13 5.77
C ASN A 238 -11.92 -20.72 6.09
N ILE A 239 -11.09 -19.94 6.75
CA ILE A 239 -11.29 -18.52 7.04
C ILE A 239 -10.03 -17.79 6.62
N ILE A 240 -10.17 -16.71 5.88
CA ILE A 240 -9.13 -15.73 5.62
C ILE A 240 -9.50 -14.50 6.41
N ALA A 241 -8.59 -14.02 7.25
CA ALA A 241 -8.67 -12.71 7.87
C ALA A 241 -7.47 -11.89 7.41
N ASP A 242 -7.70 -10.65 7.02
CA ASP A 242 -6.72 -9.75 6.44
C ASP A 242 -6.91 -8.35 7.02
N PHE A 243 -5.86 -7.82 7.65
CA PHE A 243 -5.92 -6.58 8.42
C PHE A 243 -4.86 -5.59 7.99
N HIS A 244 -5.30 -4.33 7.85
CA HIS A 244 -4.50 -3.22 7.34
C HIS A 244 -4.38 -2.09 8.37
N PRO A 245 -3.64 -2.25 9.48
CA PRO A 245 -3.43 -1.17 10.44
C PRO A 245 -2.64 -0.03 9.81
N LEU A 246 -2.92 1.18 10.30
CA LEU A 246 -2.21 2.40 9.96
C LEU A 246 -1.64 3.00 11.24
N TYR A 247 -0.31 3.20 11.29
CA TYR A 247 0.38 3.79 12.44
C TYR A 247 1.34 4.88 11.99
N GLN A 248 1.08 6.11 12.41
CA GLN A 248 1.84 7.31 12.00
C GLN A 248 2.07 7.34 10.48
N LEU A 249 0.97 7.19 9.72
CA LEU A 249 0.91 7.17 8.25
C LEU A 249 1.46 5.90 7.58
N TYR A 250 2.02 4.92 8.31
CA TYR A 250 2.58 3.71 7.71
C TYR A 250 1.64 2.52 7.91
N TYR A 251 1.42 1.79 6.82
CA TYR A 251 0.54 0.64 6.79
C TYR A 251 1.26 -0.66 7.17
N SER A 252 0.48 -1.63 7.64
CA SER A 252 0.79 -3.04 7.46
C SER A 252 -0.29 -3.67 6.59
N ASP A 253 0.01 -4.83 6.05
CA ASP A 253 -0.86 -5.64 5.21
C ASP A 253 -0.59 -7.10 5.57
N LEU A 254 -1.51 -7.70 6.34
CA LEU A 254 -1.30 -9.01 6.93
C LEU A 254 -2.55 -9.87 6.81
N ALA A 255 -2.48 -10.90 5.98
CA ALA A 255 -3.49 -11.94 5.91
C ALA A 255 -3.04 -13.23 6.61
N HIS A 256 -3.97 -13.90 7.26
CA HIS A 256 -3.76 -15.21 7.84
C HIS A 256 -4.93 -16.15 7.57
N ASN A 257 -4.62 -17.45 7.59
CA ASN A 257 -5.55 -18.52 7.24
C ASN A 257 -5.87 -19.36 8.47
N PHE A 258 -7.16 -19.52 8.75
CA PHE A 258 -7.65 -20.37 9.82
C PHE A 258 -8.60 -21.44 9.28
N ILE A 259 -8.80 -22.49 10.07
CA ILE A 259 -9.87 -23.48 9.86
C ILE A 259 -10.48 -23.88 11.21
N LEU A 260 -11.81 -23.96 11.25
CA LEU A 260 -12.50 -24.45 12.44
C LEU A 260 -12.67 -25.97 12.39
N GLY A 261 -12.00 -26.65 13.33
CA GLY A 261 -11.97 -28.09 13.41
C GLY A 261 -10.97 -28.74 12.46
N LYS A 262 -11.08 -30.05 12.27
CA LYS A 262 -10.09 -30.83 11.51
C LYS A 262 -10.19 -30.54 10.00
N PRO A 263 -9.07 -30.18 9.33
CA PRO A 263 -9.04 -30.02 7.87
C PRO A 263 -9.30 -31.36 7.15
N THR A 264 -9.87 -31.27 5.96
CA THR A 264 -9.91 -32.38 5.01
C THR A 264 -8.54 -32.60 4.38
N ARG A 265 -8.32 -33.77 3.76
CA ARG A 265 -7.08 -34.07 3.06
C ARG A 265 -6.77 -33.07 1.91
N GLU A 266 -7.81 -32.57 1.24
CA GLU A 266 -7.68 -31.56 0.18
C GLU A 266 -7.26 -30.20 0.76
N GLN A 267 -7.79 -29.83 1.92
CA GLN A 267 -7.40 -28.60 2.62
C GLN A 267 -5.96 -28.70 3.18
N GLU A 268 -5.54 -29.87 3.68
CA GLU A 268 -4.15 -30.13 4.09
C GLU A 268 -3.18 -29.97 2.91
N LYS A 269 -3.49 -30.53 1.74
CA LYS A 269 -2.68 -30.38 0.52
C LYS A 269 -2.60 -28.93 0.05
N LEU A 270 -3.72 -28.21 0.11
CA LEU A 270 -3.77 -26.79 -0.21
C LEU A 270 -2.89 -25.99 0.75
N ALA A 271 -2.95 -26.29 2.05
CA ALA A 271 -2.11 -25.66 3.07
C ALA A 271 -0.61 -25.93 2.84
N ASP A 272 -0.24 -27.18 2.51
CA ASP A 272 1.14 -27.53 2.20
C ASP A 272 1.66 -26.79 0.97
N ALA A 273 0.84 -26.67 -0.08
CA ALA A 273 1.20 -25.92 -1.28
C ALA A 273 1.32 -24.43 -1.01
N TYR A 274 0.42 -23.87 -0.21
CA TYR A 274 0.48 -22.49 0.25
C TYR A 274 1.78 -22.21 1.01
N VAL A 275 2.13 -23.00 2.02
CA VAL A 275 3.34 -22.81 2.84
C VAL A 275 4.59 -22.83 1.96
N GLN A 276 4.77 -23.85 1.13
CA GLN A 276 5.94 -23.98 0.26
C GLN A 276 6.07 -22.82 -0.73
N THR A 277 4.96 -22.33 -1.25
CA THR A 277 4.96 -21.20 -2.18
C THR A 277 5.25 -19.89 -1.45
N ALA A 278 4.62 -19.67 -0.29
CA ALA A 278 4.85 -18.50 0.56
C ALA A 278 6.32 -18.37 0.99
N GLU A 279 6.94 -19.47 1.44
CA GLU A 279 8.37 -19.53 1.76
C GLU A 279 9.25 -19.19 0.56
N THR A 280 8.84 -19.64 -0.65
CA THR A 280 9.56 -19.32 -1.89
C THR A 280 9.48 -17.82 -2.19
N ILE A 281 8.32 -17.18 -2.00
CA ILE A 281 8.15 -15.74 -2.19
C ILE A 281 9.05 -14.98 -1.22
N VAL A 282 8.90 -15.23 0.09
CA VAL A 282 9.67 -14.53 1.12
C VAL A 282 11.17 -14.68 0.91
N SER A 283 11.65 -15.89 0.67
CA SER A 283 13.10 -16.12 0.45
C SER A 283 13.63 -15.49 -0.84
N SER A 284 12.78 -15.27 -1.85
CA SER A 284 13.14 -14.63 -3.11
C SER A 284 13.21 -13.09 -3.01
N PHE A 285 12.66 -12.48 -1.97
CA PHE A 285 12.76 -11.04 -1.73
C PHE A 285 14.14 -10.68 -1.18
N ARG A 286 15.12 -10.81 -2.06
CA ARG A 286 16.54 -10.59 -1.77
C ARG A 286 17.07 -9.41 -2.57
N ALA A 287 17.86 -8.55 -1.92
CA ALA A 287 18.52 -7.45 -2.59
C ALA A 287 19.40 -7.95 -3.76
N GLY A 288 19.23 -7.31 -4.91
CA GLY A 288 19.88 -7.70 -6.17
C GLY A 288 19.06 -8.64 -7.06
N ASN A 289 18.01 -9.29 -6.56
CA ASN A 289 17.10 -10.07 -7.41
C ASN A 289 16.25 -9.16 -8.29
N ARG A 290 15.95 -9.59 -9.51
CA ARG A 290 15.00 -8.88 -10.37
C ARG A 290 13.58 -9.37 -10.12
N VAL A 291 12.62 -8.50 -10.25
CA VAL A 291 11.19 -8.83 -10.14
C VAL A 291 10.81 -10.00 -11.04
N GLY A 292 11.27 -10.01 -12.31
CA GLY A 292 11.00 -11.11 -13.23
C GLY A 292 11.58 -12.45 -12.78
N ASP A 293 12.75 -12.46 -12.13
CA ASP A 293 13.37 -13.70 -11.62
C ASP A 293 12.60 -14.22 -10.39
N VAL A 294 12.16 -13.32 -9.51
CA VAL A 294 11.29 -13.66 -8.36
C VAL A 294 9.97 -14.26 -8.86
N HIS A 295 9.30 -13.57 -9.78
CA HIS A 295 8.04 -14.04 -10.36
C HIS A 295 8.20 -15.44 -10.99
N LYS A 296 9.26 -15.64 -11.77
CA LYS A 296 9.57 -16.93 -12.41
C LYS A 296 9.74 -18.05 -11.38
N ALA A 297 10.54 -17.82 -10.34
CA ALA A 297 10.81 -18.83 -9.30
C ALA A 297 9.51 -19.25 -8.59
N VAL A 298 8.62 -18.30 -8.28
CA VAL A 298 7.34 -18.58 -7.65
C VAL A 298 6.38 -19.31 -8.60
N MET A 299 6.32 -18.89 -9.88
CA MET A 299 5.51 -19.59 -10.90
C MET A 299 5.97 -21.02 -11.13
N GLU A 300 7.27 -21.29 -11.14
CA GLU A 300 7.84 -22.64 -11.22
C GLU A 300 7.41 -23.49 -10.01
N LYS A 301 7.47 -22.92 -8.79
CA LYS A 301 7.05 -23.60 -7.56
C LYS A 301 5.57 -23.95 -7.59
N VAL A 302 4.69 -22.99 -7.82
CA VAL A 302 3.23 -23.20 -7.80
C VAL A 302 2.78 -24.15 -8.92
N THR A 303 3.49 -24.13 -10.07
CA THR A 303 3.26 -25.06 -11.18
C THR A 303 3.66 -26.48 -10.81
N ALA A 304 4.83 -26.67 -10.21
CA ALA A 304 5.29 -27.98 -9.75
C ALA A 304 4.36 -28.61 -8.70
N LEU A 305 3.72 -27.77 -7.89
CA LEU A 305 2.72 -28.20 -6.91
C LEU A 305 1.33 -28.43 -7.51
N GLY A 306 1.09 -28.07 -8.78
CA GLY A 306 -0.18 -28.27 -9.49
C GLY A 306 -1.23 -27.18 -9.25
N TYR A 307 -0.86 -26.05 -8.65
CA TYR A 307 -1.81 -24.98 -8.28
C TYR A 307 -1.75 -23.74 -9.18
N ALA A 308 -0.93 -23.71 -10.23
CA ALA A 308 -0.86 -22.57 -11.15
C ALA A 308 -2.21 -22.15 -11.75
N PRO A 309 -3.15 -23.05 -12.13
CA PRO A 309 -4.45 -22.67 -12.64
C PRO A 309 -5.38 -22.00 -11.59
N PHE A 310 -5.01 -22.09 -10.31
CA PHE A 310 -5.77 -21.58 -9.16
C PHE A 310 -5.11 -20.39 -8.49
N THR A 311 -4.06 -19.81 -9.11
CA THR A 311 -3.23 -18.76 -8.53
C THR A 311 -3.20 -17.53 -9.43
N ILE A 312 -3.28 -16.34 -8.83
CA ILE A 312 -3.03 -15.08 -9.54
C ILE A 312 -1.51 -14.97 -9.78
N PRO A 313 -1.04 -14.67 -11.01
CA PRO A 313 0.39 -14.49 -11.30
C PRO A 313 0.89 -13.09 -10.89
N SER A 314 0.65 -12.73 -9.63
CA SER A 314 1.15 -11.51 -8.98
C SER A 314 1.55 -11.90 -7.56
N PHE A 315 2.77 -11.58 -7.15
CA PHE A 315 3.34 -12.13 -5.92
C PHE A 315 3.84 -11.08 -4.94
N GLY A 316 3.39 -9.84 -5.10
CA GLY A 316 3.67 -8.78 -4.15
C GLY A 316 3.53 -7.38 -4.72
N HIS A 317 3.63 -6.42 -3.82
CA HIS A 317 3.61 -4.98 -4.10
C HIS A 317 4.34 -4.24 -2.98
N GLY A 318 4.74 -2.99 -3.22
CA GLY A 318 5.37 -2.16 -2.21
C GLY A 318 4.40 -1.77 -1.08
N LEU A 319 4.96 -1.42 0.06
CA LEU A 319 4.24 -1.00 1.25
C LEU A 319 4.94 0.20 1.91
N GLY A 320 4.17 1.19 2.35
CA GLY A 320 4.70 2.37 3.02
C GLY A 320 3.58 3.27 3.55
N VAL A 321 3.54 4.50 3.08
CA VAL A 321 2.47 5.47 3.37
C VAL A 321 1.19 5.21 2.57
N CYS A 322 1.19 4.15 1.79
CA CYS A 322 0.04 3.58 1.09
C CYS A 322 0.07 2.07 1.27
N GLY A 323 -1.08 1.45 1.50
CA GLY A 323 -1.19 0.00 1.67
C GLY A 323 -0.78 -0.78 0.41
N HIS A 324 -0.97 -0.18 -0.76
CA HIS A 324 -0.53 -0.73 -2.04
C HIS A 324 0.33 0.29 -2.78
N GLU A 325 1.62 0.31 -2.49
CA GLU A 325 2.61 1.01 -3.30
C GLU A 325 2.95 0.11 -4.50
N TRP A 326 2.57 0.55 -5.69
CA TRP A 326 2.69 -0.26 -6.90
C TRP A 326 4.04 -0.10 -7.64
N TYR A 327 5.09 0.25 -6.95
CA TYR A 327 6.43 0.30 -7.52
C TYR A 327 7.43 -0.40 -6.60
N PRO A 328 7.95 -1.54 -7.07
CA PRO A 328 7.40 -2.36 -8.15
C PRO A 328 6.23 -3.22 -7.69
N ALA A 329 5.37 -3.67 -8.60
CA ALA A 329 4.58 -4.86 -8.36
C ALA A 329 5.38 -6.10 -8.77
N ILE A 330 5.26 -7.19 -8.03
CA ILE A 330 5.98 -8.45 -8.33
C ILE A 330 5.21 -9.23 -9.40
N ILE A 331 5.26 -8.67 -10.61
CA ILE A 331 4.56 -9.17 -11.80
C ILE A 331 5.56 -9.22 -12.96
N ASP A 332 5.51 -10.29 -13.77
CA ASP A 332 6.32 -10.38 -14.98
C ASP A 332 5.65 -9.61 -16.15
N ASN A 333 5.94 -8.34 -16.24
CA ASN A 333 5.55 -7.48 -17.35
C ASN A 333 6.72 -6.57 -17.78
N ASP A 334 6.55 -5.85 -18.88
CA ASP A 334 7.60 -4.98 -19.43
C ASP A 334 7.97 -3.82 -18.50
N GLU A 335 7.04 -3.39 -17.62
CA GLU A 335 7.24 -2.30 -16.69
C GLU A 335 8.14 -2.71 -15.50
N PHE A 336 7.95 -3.91 -14.95
CA PHE A 336 8.58 -4.30 -13.68
C PHE A 336 9.61 -5.42 -13.78
N ARG A 337 9.57 -6.28 -14.78
CA ARG A 337 10.46 -7.46 -14.84
C ARG A 337 11.94 -7.15 -14.67
N HIS A 338 12.37 -5.95 -15.06
CA HIS A 338 13.75 -5.50 -15.00
C HIS A 338 14.10 -4.73 -13.72
N VAL A 339 13.11 -4.40 -12.90
CA VAL A 339 13.33 -3.70 -11.63
C VAL A 339 14.08 -4.62 -10.67
N VAL A 340 15.12 -4.08 -10.05
CA VAL A 340 15.93 -4.78 -9.05
C VAL A 340 15.37 -4.47 -7.68
N LEU A 341 15.18 -5.49 -6.85
CA LEU A 341 14.85 -5.31 -5.44
C LEU A 341 16.07 -4.74 -4.71
N GLU A 342 15.91 -3.62 -4.07
CA GLU A 342 16.98 -2.92 -3.36
C GLU A 342 16.93 -3.25 -1.86
N GLU A 343 18.09 -3.22 -1.20
CA GLU A 343 18.15 -3.34 0.25
C GLU A 343 17.33 -2.22 0.92
N ASN A 344 16.63 -2.55 1.99
CA ASN A 344 15.71 -1.68 2.73
C ASN A 344 14.42 -1.31 1.98
N THR A 345 14.06 -1.96 0.90
CA THR A 345 12.68 -1.91 0.41
C THR A 345 11.78 -2.81 1.25
N VAL A 346 10.50 -2.46 1.34
CA VAL A 346 9.49 -3.28 2.01
C VAL A 346 8.42 -3.63 1.00
N GLU A 347 8.30 -4.92 0.75
CA GLU A 347 7.31 -5.51 -0.14
C GLU A 347 6.31 -6.33 0.66
N VAL A 348 5.05 -6.29 0.29
CA VAL A 348 4.08 -7.29 0.76
C VAL A 348 4.29 -8.56 -0.07
N ALA A 349 4.63 -9.65 0.57
CA ALA A 349 4.60 -10.96 -0.06
C ALA A 349 3.14 -11.37 -0.24
N PHE A 350 2.69 -11.48 -1.46
CA PHE A 350 1.32 -11.83 -1.82
C PHE A 350 1.22 -13.21 -2.47
N LEU A 351 0.24 -13.99 -2.03
CA LEU A 351 -0.17 -15.23 -2.69
C LEU A 351 -1.66 -15.45 -2.49
N ALA A 352 -2.37 -15.74 -3.55
CA ALA A 352 -3.75 -16.21 -3.48
C ALA A 352 -3.88 -17.53 -4.25
N ILE A 353 -4.33 -18.58 -3.56
CA ILE A 353 -4.67 -19.88 -4.17
C ILE A 353 -6.14 -20.16 -3.88
N SER A 354 -6.97 -20.28 -4.93
CA SER A 354 -8.42 -20.43 -4.82
C SER A 354 -8.87 -21.69 -5.54
N VAL A 355 -9.21 -22.74 -4.76
CA VAL A 355 -9.60 -24.04 -5.30
C VAL A 355 -11.10 -24.25 -5.13
N PRO A 356 -11.90 -24.24 -6.22
CA PRO A 356 -13.34 -24.45 -6.14
C PRO A 356 -13.70 -25.75 -5.42
N GLY A 357 -14.61 -25.66 -4.45
CA GLY A 357 -15.08 -26.80 -3.65
C GLY A 357 -14.16 -27.22 -2.49
N VAL A 358 -12.93 -26.66 -2.40
CA VAL A 358 -12.01 -26.92 -1.29
C VAL A 358 -11.89 -25.69 -0.38
N GLY A 359 -11.66 -24.53 -0.95
CA GLY A 359 -11.44 -23.26 -0.26
C GLY A 359 -10.30 -22.48 -0.88
N GLY A 360 -9.98 -21.35 -0.28
CA GLY A 360 -8.84 -20.51 -0.65
C GLY A 360 -7.91 -20.28 0.52
N MET A 361 -6.68 -19.89 0.18
CA MET A 361 -5.68 -19.38 1.12
C MET A 361 -5.05 -18.12 0.57
N ARG A 362 -4.78 -17.17 1.44
CA ARG A 362 -4.14 -15.88 1.11
C ARG A 362 -2.91 -15.67 1.98
N LEU A 363 -1.87 -15.18 1.36
CA LEU A 363 -0.72 -14.54 1.98
C LEU A 363 -0.81 -13.05 1.71
N GLU A 364 -0.73 -12.27 2.74
CA GLU A 364 -0.26 -10.89 2.75
C GLU A 364 0.70 -10.79 3.93
N CYS A 365 1.94 -10.42 3.68
CA CYS A 365 2.94 -10.31 4.74
C CYS A 365 3.97 -9.26 4.38
N PRO A 366 4.15 -8.20 5.19
CA PRO A 366 5.20 -7.22 4.96
C PRO A 366 6.58 -7.85 5.18
N VAL A 367 7.44 -7.74 4.18
CA VAL A 367 8.78 -8.33 4.13
C VAL A 367 9.80 -7.25 3.82
N LEU A 368 10.80 -7.10 4.67
CA LEU A 368 11.96 -6.26 4.42
C LEU A 368 12.94 -7.01 3.52
N VAL A 369 13.32 -6.39 2.42
CA VAL A 369 14.34 -6.90 1.51
C VAL A 369 15.72 -6.69 2.11
N THR A 370 16.47 -7.79 2.27
CA THR A 370 17.84 -7.78 2.81
C THR A 370 18.82 -8.48 1.86
N PRO A 371 20.14 -8.31 2.03
CA PRO A 371 21.14 -9.03 1.25
C PRO A 371 21.09 -10.56 1.41
N SER A 372 20.52 -11.06 2.52
CA SER A 372 20.42 -12.50 2.81
C SER A 372 19.08 -13.13 2.38
N GLY A 373 18.08 -12.34 2.01
CA GLY A 373 16.70 -12.76 1.69
C GLY A 373 15.68 -11.87 2.36
N GLY A 374 14.40 -12.19 2.26
CA GLY A 374 13.32 -11.45 2.89
C GLY A 374 13.23 -11.70 4.40
N GLU A 375 13.12 -10.63 5.17
CA GLU A 375 12.84 -10.65 6.60
C GLU A 375 11.37 -10.27 6.84
N MET A 376 10.55 -11.21 7.31
CA MET A 376 9.17 -10.92 7.67
C MET A 376 9.12 -9.89 8.79
N LEU A 377 8.31 -8.84 8.65
CA LEU A 377 8.09 -7.85 9.70
C LEU A 377 7.03 -8.28 10.72
N CYS A 378 6.20 -9.26 10.37
CA CYS A 378 5.20 -9.89 11.23
C CYS A 378 5.74 -11.19 11.85
N ARG A 379 5.11 -11.63 12.95
CA ARG A 379 5.38 -12.89 13.64
C ARG A 379 4.38 -13.97 13.29
N THR A 380 3.25 -13.60 12.72
CA THR A 380 2.21 -14.53 12.27
C THR A 380 2.82 -15.56 11.31
N PRO A 381 2.68 -16.86 11.56
CA PRO A 381 3.37 -17.89 10.80
C PRO A 381 2.76 -18.08 9.40
N LEU A 382 3.59 -18.49 8.44
CA LEU A 382 3.15 -18.90 7.11
C LEU A 382 2.52 -20.29 7.16
N SER A 383 1.32 -20.40 7.74
CA SER A 383 0.68 -21.69 7.97
C SER A 383 -0.85 -21.58 7.98
N LEU A 384 -1.53 -22.73 7.91
CA LEU A 384 -2.93 -22.83 8.27
C LEU A 384 -3.06 -23.05 9.78
N THR A 385 -3.70 -22.15 10.50
CA THR A 385 -3.99 -22.31 11.92
C THR A 385 -5.29 -23.09 12.10
N VAL A 386 -5.18 -24.25 12.74
CA VAL A 386 -6.35 -25.07 13.10
C VAL A 386 -6.84 -24.61 14.47
N VAL A 387 -8.11 -24.18 14.53
CA VAL A 387 -8.80 -23.80 15.77
C VAL A 387 -9.80 -24.93 16.11
N GLU A 388 -9.74 -25.44 17.32
CA GLU A 388 -10.72 -26.42 17.81
C GLU A 388 -12.09 -25.75 17.91
N GLY A 389 -13.06 -26.25 17.18
CA GLY A 389 -14.42 -25.71 17.12
C GLY A 389 -15.39 -26.36 18.11
#